data_3e87b2f1680cf144a5b772aea502e2b3
#
_entry.id   3e87b2f1680cf144a5b772aea502e2b3
#
_cell.length_a   1.000
_cell.length_b   1.000
_cell.length_c   1.000
_cell.angle_alpha   90.00
_cell.angle_beta   90.00
_cell.angle_gamma   90.00
#
_symmetry.space_group_name_H-M   'P 1'
#
loop_
_entity.id
_entity.type
_entity.pdbx_description
1 polymer ?
#
loop_
_entity_poly.entity_id
_entity_poly.type
_entity_poly.pdbx_seq_one_letter_code
_entity_poly.pdbx_strand_id
1 'polypeptide(L)'
;MVTQVAEWFEANRQKMAYALCWALTPLFYVACFPPYEVNEAAFVFLVPFAVWLSFSPSFRSVFWTSFGIGWLAWTVLIFWLHHVTWAGMIALAGIVGAHFALWAVGTAWLFSRARGEGLWKGVAPSLGAAALWVIVEHLRTHIFTGFPWLPLSASQVDEPIVLQSASIFGSWIVSFALVLLNFGIAAYLIRLVGYARTRKRGVCPEFYLALSFIVAISFMLLRLSSGQQREHAFQAAVIQPNIPQNQKWDLAFERKILEQLEWLTLPRKSPNLDAVFWPETVLPYPINDDGPMQAWATRLATGVGAPIFAGAMGIEGEEGALEWYNSVFQVRPEYGLFPLYYSKQHLVPFGEYIPLRSFWPWMEKVVPINGDILPGKKPQLLPLNLENTSLRVGSLICFEDVFPSLARESVKEGASFLFVATNSAWYGKSGAAAQHKAHSVLRAIETRRPVLRVGNDGWTGWIDEYGSVRNSLDPWIQSTTVFKISRDRRWVGKETFYVKHGDWFVWTCWLLFGLCLWIAPIFVDKKTAT
;
A
#
# COMPACT_ATOMS: atom_id res chain seq x y z
N MET A 1 12.63 49.31 -15.51
CA MET A 1 12.00 48.01 -15.83
C MET A 1 12.46 46.91 -14.86
N VAL A 2 13.76 46.61 -14.69
CA VAL A 2 14.23 45.54 -13.77
C VAL A 2 13.85 45.82 -12.31
N THR A 3 13.98 47.07 -11.83
CA THR A 3 13.61 47.48 -10.46
C THR A 3 12.11 47.34 -10.21
N GLN A 4 11.26 47.75 -11.14
CA GLN A 4 9.80 47.63 -11.03
C GLN A 4 9.33 46.17 -11.03
N VAL A 5 9.96 45.31 -11.78
CA VAL A 5 9.71 43.87 -11.78
C VAL A 5 10.09 43.24 -10.43
N ALA A 6 11.24 43.64 -9.86
CA ALA A 6 11.67 43.16 -8.55
C ALA A 6 10.74 43.62 -7.42
N GLU A 7 10.29 44.88 -7.44
CA GLU A 7 9.30 45.43 -6.47
C GLU A 7 7.94 44.74 -6.60
N TRP A 8 7.49 44.45 -7.81
CA TRP A 8 6.25 43.70 -8.03
C TRP A 8 6.35 42.26 -7.48
N PHE A 9 7.46 41.57 -7.71
CA PHE A 9 7.70 40.23 -7.14
C PHE A 9 7.70 40.27 -5.61
N GLU A 10 8.31 41.27 -4.97
CA GLU A 10 8.30 41.39 -3.52
C GLU A 10 6.88 41.60 -2.97
N ALA A 11 6.11 42.50 -3.58
CA ALA A 11 4.73 42.80 -3.17
C ALA A 11 3.78 41.60 -3.33
N ASN A 12 4.09 40.66 -4.26
CA ASN A 12 3.20 39.55 -4.57
C ASN A 12 3.72 38.17 -4.11
N ARG A 13 4.86 38.10 -3.40
CA ARG A 13 5.48 36.83 -2.99
C ARG A 13 4.54 35.83 -2.33
N GLN A 14 3.75 36.28 -1.37
CA GLN A 14 2.80 35.42 -0.67
C GLN A 14 1.73 34.86 -1.60
N LYS A 15 1.20 35.70 -2.52
CA LYS A 15 0.22 35.26 -3.52
C LYS A 15 0.82 34.25 -4.50
N MET A 16 2.08 34.49 -4.91
CA MET A 16 2.79 33.57 -5.79
C MET A 16 3.08 32.24 -5.10
N ALA A 17 3.55 32.26 -3.84
CA ALA A 17 3.76 31.05 -3.07
C ALA A 17 2.45 30.27 -2.88
N TYR A 18 1.33 30.94 -2.68
CA TYR A 18 0.00 30.36 -2.60
C TYR A 18 -0.41 29.70 -3.94
N ALA A 19 -0.23 30.42 -5.04
CA ALA A 19 -0.52 29.89 -6.38
C ALA A 19 0.34 28.66 -6.73
N LEU A 20 1.65 28.73 -6.43
CA LEU A 20 2.57 27.59 -6.60
C LEU A 20 2.20 26.40 -5.72
N CYS A 21 1.76 26.65 -4.48
CA CYS A 21 1.27 25.60 -3.59
C CYS A 21 0.08 24.87 -4.21
N TRP A 22 -0.91 25.58 -4.72
CA TRP A 22 -2.07 24.99 -5.40
C TRP A 22 -1.75 24.27 -6.71
N ALA A 23 -0.79 24.75 -7.46
CA ALA A 23 -0.43 24.14 -8.74
C ALA A 23 0.49 22.93 -8.59
N LEU A 24 1.57 23.08 -7.83
CA LEU A 24 2.66 22.09 -7.81
C LEU A 24 2.50 21.01 -6.75
N THR A 25 1.91 21.32 -5.58
CA THR A 25 1.75 20.30 -4.52
C THR A 25 0.86 19.13 -4.99
N PRO A 26 -0.37 19.33 -5.51
CA PRO A 26 -1.18 18.21 -5.98
C PRO A 26 -0.58 17.54 -7.22
N LEU A 27 0.03 18.32 -8.13
CA LEU A 27 0.69 17.78 -9.32
C LEU A 27 1.79 16.79 -8.95
N PHE A 28 2.74 17.18 -8.11
CA PHE A 28 3.84 16.32 -7.69
C PHE A 28 3.35 15.17 -6.81
N TYR A 29 2.34 15.41 -5.95
CA TYR A 29 1.76 14.35 -5.13
C TYR A 29 1.12 13.25 -5.97
N VAL A 30 0.42 13.60 -7.04
CA VAL A 30 -0.15 12.62 -7.98
C VAL A 30 0.95 11.95 -8.79
N ALA A 31 1.89 12.73 -9.33
CA ALA A 31 2.93 12.25 -10.23
C ALA A 31 3.84 11.19 -9.59
N CYS A 32 4.07 11.25 -8.26
CA CYS A 32 4.96 10.31 -7.59
C CYS A 32 4.39 8.90 -7.39
N PHE A 33 3.10 8.69 -7.68
CA PHE A 33 2.48 7.37 -7.51
C PHE A 33 2.17 6.69 -8.86
N PRO A 34 2.06 5.34 -8.86
CA PRO A 34 1.54 4.63 -10.03
C PRO A 34 0.15 5.16 -10.45
N PRO A 35 -0.13 5.23 -11.74
CA PRO A 35 0.66 4.75 -12.89
C PRO A 35 1.64 5.78 -13.46
N TYR A 36 1.84 6.94 -12.82
CA TYR A 36 2.70 8.02 -13.36
C TYR A 36 4.18 7.78 -13.06
N GLU A 37 4.50 7.21 -11.89
CA GLU A 37 5.82 6.67 -11.51
C GLU A 37 6.98 7.68 -11.60
N VAL A 38 6.70 9.00 -11.39
CA VAL A 38 7.74 10.03 -11.25
C VAL A 38 8.20 10.06 -9.80
N ASN A 39 8.97 9.04 -9.39
CA ASN A 39 9.34 8.77 -7.99
C ASN A 39 10.05 9.96 -7.33
N GLU A 40 10.83 10.73 -8.11
CA GLU A 40 11.56 11.91 -7.66
C GLU A 40 10.62 13.04 -7.19
N ALA A 41 9.40 13.09 -7.69
CA ALA A 41 8.43 14.09 -7.26
C ALA A 41 8.12 13.99 -5.76
N ALA A 42 8.24 12.80 -5.17
CA ALA A 42 8.04 12.58 -3.73
C ALA A 42 9.06 13.35 -2.86
N PHE A 43 10.24 13.65 -3.38
CA PHE A 43 11.27 14.39 -2.65
C PHE A 43 10.98 15.90 -2.57
N VAL A 44 10.05 16.40 -3.39
CA VAL A 44 9.80 17.86 -3.51
C VAL A 44 8.31 18.25 -3.45
N PHE A 45 7.37 17.31 -3.36
CA PHE A 45 5.93 17.61 -3.47
C PHE A 45 5.40 18.55 -2.38
N LEU A 46 5.97 18.50 -1.17
CA LEU A 46 5.60 19.40 -0.06
C LEU A 46 6.42 20.70 -0.05
N VAL A 47 7.44 20.85 -0.89
CA VAL A 47 8.26 22.07 -0.93
C VAL A 47 7.42 23.31 -1.21
N PRO A 48 6.52 23.36 -2.21
CA PRO A 48 5.67 24.52 -2.45
C PRO A 48 4.74 24.83 -1.27
N PHE A 49 4.19 23.79 -0.62
CA PHE A 49 3.37 23.93 0.59
C PHE A 49 4.19 24.52 1.74
N ALA A 50 5.39 24.01 2.02
CA ALA A 50 6.25 24.47 3.11
C ALA A 50 6.74 25.92 2.87
N VAL A 51 7.02 26.29 1.63
CA VAL A 51 7.34 27.68 1.25
C VAL A 51 6.15 28.59 1.51
N TRP A 52 4.92 28.20 1.12
CA TRP A 52 3.73 28.98 1.43
C TRP A 52 3.48 29.08 2.94
N LEU A 53 3.67 27.98 3.68
CA LEU A 53 3.50 27.94 5.13
C LEU A 53 4.45 28.93 5.85
N SER A 54 5.64 29.22 5.29
CA SER A 54 6.59 30.18 5.87
C SER A 54 6.06 31.60 5.96
N PHE A 55 5.00 31.96 5.22
CA PHE A 55 4.31 33.22 5.31
C PHE A 55 3.26 33.28 6.45
N SER A 56 3.20 32.25 7.29
CA SER A 56 2.31 32.16 8.46
C SER A 56 0.83 32.40 8.12
N PRO A 57 0.24 31.69 7.15
CA PRO A 57 -1.17 31.80 6.83
C PRO A 57 -2.04 31.43 8.05
N SER A 58 -3.30 31.89 8.08
CA SER A 58 -4.23 31.49 9.15
C SER A 58 -4.52 30.01 9.13
N PHE A 59 -4.78 29.39 10.28
CA PHE A 59 -5.14 27.97 10.38
C PHE A 59 -6.35 27.59 9.51
N ARG A 60 -7.32 28.50 9.39
CA ARG A 60 -8.47 28.32 8.50
C ARG A 60 -8.03 28.24 7.04
N SER A 61 -7.10 29.11 6.61
CA SER A 61 -6.54 29.06 5.26
C SER A 61 -5.74 27.78 5.03
N VAL A 62 -4.93 27.36 6.00
CA VAL A 62 -4.17 26.10 5.92
C VAL A 62 -5.12 24.92 5.77
N PHE A 63 -6.17 24.83 6.58
CA PHE A 63 -7.14 23.75 6.52
C PHE A 63 -7.79 23.64 5.13
N TRP A 64 -8.41 24.71 4.64
CA TRP A 64 -9.16 24.64 3.39
C TRP A 64 -8.27 24.49 2.16
N THR A 65 -7.09 25.10 2.17
CA THR A 65 -6.09 24.91 1.10
C THR A 65 -5.62 23.48 1.05
N SER A 66 -5.22 22.90 2.18
CA SER A 66 -4.71 21.54 2.24
C SER A 66 -5.80 20.50 1.99
N PHE A 67 -7.03 20.76 2.48
CA PHE A 67 -8.18 19.92 2.15
C PHE A 67 -8.43 19.90 0.65
N GLY A 68 -8.47 21.06 -0.01
CA GLY A 68 -8.69 21.14 -1.45
C GLY A 68 -7.58 20.46 -2.27
N ILE A 69 -6.31 20.68 -1.89
CA ILE A 69 -5.15 20.03 -2.52
C ILE A 69 -5.24 18.51 -2.35
N GLY A 70 -5.48 18.03 -1.13
CA GLY A 70 -5.60 16.61 -0.84
C GLY A 70 -6.78 15.98 -1.57
N TRP A 71 -7.94 16.61 -1.53
CA TRP A 71 -9.14 16.13 -2.23
C TRP A 71 -8.92 16.02 -3.74
N LEU A 72 -8.35 17.07 -4.36
CA LEU A 72 -8.03 17.08 -5.79
C LEU A 72 -7.05 15.94 -6.14
N ALA A 73 -5.93 15.84 -5.42
CA ALA A 73 -4.93 14.81 -5.66
C ALA A 73 -5.50 13.40 -5.51
N TRP A 74 -6.25 13.14 -4.44
CA TRP A 74 -6.85 11.82 -4.21
C TRP A 74 -7.99 11.50 -5.17
N THR A 75 -8.76 12.48 -5.63
CA THR A 75 -9.74 12.26 -6.72
C THR A 75 -9.05 11.72 -7.97
N VAL A 76 -7.87 12.24 -8.32
CA VAL A 76 -7.10 11.74 -9.46
C VAL A 76 -6.50 10.36 -9.17
N LEU A 77 -5.90 10.16 -8.00
CA LEU A 77 -5.24 8.90 -7.64
C LEU A 77 -6.19 7.70 -7.57
N ILE A 78 -7.41 7.91 -7.05
CA ILE A 78 -8.43 6.86 -6.97
C ILE A 78 -9.53 7.02 -8.03
N PHE A 79 -9.22 7.71 -9.14
CA PHE A 79 -10.21 7.94 -10.21
C PHE A 79 -10.81 6.63 -10.72
N TRP A 80 -10.05 5.54 -10.71
CA TRP A 80 -10.51 4.21 -11.08
C TRP A 80 -11.74 3.72 -10.28
N LEU A 81 -11.98 4.26 -9.08
CA LEU A 81 -13.13 3.86 -8.25
C LEU A 81 -14.47 4.31 -8.85
N HIS A 82 -14.47 5.24 -9.84
CA HIS A 82 -15.69 5.62 -10.55
C HIS A 82 -16.35 4.44 -11.30
N HIS A 83 -15.58 3.41 -11.69
CA HIS A 83 -16.14 2.18 -12.27
C HIS A 83 -17.04 1.43 -11.30
N VAL A 84 -16.84 1.61 -10.00
CA VAL A 84 -17.66 1.04 -8.93
C VAL A 84 -18.72 2.05 -8.48
N THR A 85 -18.31 3.27 -8.12
CA THR A 85 -19.22 4.32 -7.63
C THR A 85 -18.59 5.72 -7.70
N TRP A 86 -19.27 6.65 -8.35
CA TRP A 86 -18.86 8.06 -8.39
C TRP A 86 -18.97 8.72 -7.03
N ALA A 87 -20.08 8.49 -6.33
CA ALA A 87 -20.30 9.08 -5.01
C ALA A 87 -19.27 8.59 -3.99
N GLY A 88 -18.98 7.27 -3.99
CA GLY A 88 -17.97 6.67 -3.11
C GLY A 88 -16.57 7.20 -3.39
N MET A 89 -16.19 7.38 -4.67
CA MET A 89 -14.90 7.96 -5.06
C MET A 89 -14.74 9.39 -4.51
N ILE A 90 -15.75 10.25 -4.72
CA ILE A 90 -15.71 11.65 -4.28
C ILE A 90 -15.64 11.73 -2.75
N ALA A 91 -16.44 10.92 -2.05
CA ALA A 91 -16.48 10.87 -0.59
C ALA A 91 -15.14 10.38 -0.01
N LEU A 92 -14.59 9.28 -0.54
CA LEU A 92 -13.32 8.71 -0.07
C LEU A 92 -12.16 9.67 -0.32
N ALA A 93 -12.09 10.30 -1.50
CA ALA A 93 -11.10 11.34 -1.77
C ALA A 93 -11.20 12.51 -0.77
N GLY A 94 -12.42 12.92 -0.39
CA GLY A 94 -12.66 13.93 0.63
C GLY A 94 -12.20 13.51 2.03
N ILE A 95 -12.44 12.25 2.42
CA ILE A 95 -11.97 11.70 3.70
C ILE A 95 -10.44 11.74 3.77
N VAL A 96 -9.75 11.28 2.70
CA VAL A 96 -8.28 11.32 2.67
C VAL A 96 -7.76 12.76 2.57
N GLY A 97 -8.44 13.64 1.84
CA GLY A 97 -8.16 15.09 1.83
C GLY A 97 -8.25 15.71 3.23
N ALA A 98 -9.22 15.28 4.04
CA ALA A 98 -9.33 15.73 5.44
C ALA A 98 -8.14 15.25 6.31
N HIS A 99 -7.62 14.02 6.12
CA HIS A 99 -6.40 13.57 6.78
C HIS A 99 -5.20 14.45 6.43
N PHE A 100 -5.04 14.79 5.15
CA PHE A 100 -3.99 15.71 4.70
C PHE A 100 -4.15 17.11 5.34
N ALA A 101 -5.37 17.64 5.44
CA ALA A 101 -5.65 18.91 6.08
C ALA A 101 -5.35 18.91 7.60
N LEU A 102 -5.68 17.82 8.30
CA LEU A 102 -5.38 17.65 9.72
C LEU A 102 -3.87 17.65 9.97
N TRP A 103 -3.11 16.91 9.16
CA TRP A 103 -1.66 16.95 9.17
C TRP A 103 -1.12 18.36 8.94
N ALA A 104 -1.63 19.07 7.94
CA ALA A 104 -1.19 20.41 7.57
C ALA A 104 -1.44 21.43 8.69
N VAL A 105 -2.62 21.39 9.32
CA VAL A 105 -2.95 22.27 10.46
C VAL A 105 -2.05 21.97 11.66
N GLY A 106 -1.84 20.68 12.00
CA GLY A 106 -0.90 20.30 13.06
C GLY A 106 0.53 20.77 12.79
N THR A 107 0.97 20.65 11.53
CA THR A 107 2.27 21.18 11.08
C THR A 107 2.34 22.71 11.21
N ALA A 108 1.32 23.43 10.73
CA ALA A 108 1.25 24.89 10.88
C ALA A 108 1.30 25.32 12.35
N TRP A 109 0.61 24.58 13.21
CA TRP A 109 0.62 24.85 14.65
C TRP A 109 1.99 24.63 15.27
N LEU A 110 2.73 23.57 14.91
CA LEU A 110 4.13 23.36 15.33
C LEU A 110 5.02 24.54 14.93
N PHE A 111 4.97 24.96 13.67
CA PHE A 111 5.75 26.10 13.18
C PHE A 111 5.36 27.43 13.84
N SER A 112 4.08 27.63 14.17
CA SER A 112 3.63 28.84 14.86
C SER A 112 4.16 28.96 16.30
N ARG A 113 4.43 27.83 16.95
CA ARG A 113 4.99 27.78 18.31
C ARG A 113 6.50 27.87 18.37
N ALA A 114 7.17 27.47 17.30
CA ALA A 114 8.64 27.52 17.21
C ALA A 114 9.17 28.95 16.97
N ARG A 115 8.72 29.90 17.82
CA ARG A 115 9.18 31.30 17.80
C ARG A 115 10.43 31.43 18.65
N GLY A 116 11.42 32.18 18.17
CA GLY A 116 12.69 32.40 18.85
C GLY A 116 13.86 32.33 17.86
N GLU A 117 15.08 32.50 18.36
CA GLU A 117 16.30 32.34 17.58
C GLU A 117 16.99 31.04 18.00
N GLY A 118 17.66 30.37 17.06
CA GLY A 118 18.45 29.19 17.35
C GLY A 118 18.22 28.00 16.42
N LEU A 119 19.03 26.99 16.62
CA LEU A 119 19.09 25.79 15.79
C LEU A 119 17.76 25.05 15.73
N TRP A 120 17.04 25.00 16.84
CA TRP A 120 15.81 24.20 17.01
C TRP A 120 14.55 24.84 16.43
N LYS A 121 14.61 26.12 16.06
CA LYS A 121 13.47 26.88 15.50
C LYS A 121 12.85 26.22 14.26
N GLY A 122 13.67 25.61 13.41
CA GLY A 122 13.18 24.92 12.20
C GLY A 122 13.29 23.40 12.30
N VAL A 123 14.27 22.89 13.05
CA VAL A 123 14.53 21.45 13.19
C VAL A 123 13.40 20.72 13.91
N ALA A 124 12.97 21.21 15.07
CA ALA A 124 11.91 20.58 15.86
C ALA A 124 10.57 20.52 15.10
N PRO A 125 10.05 21.63 14.51
CA PRO A 125 8.81 21.53 13.74
C PRO A 125 8.93 20.69 12.46
N SER A 126 10.11 20.63 11.81
CA SER A 126 10.31 19.74 10.66
C SER A 126 10.27 18.26 11.05
N LEU A 127 10.94 17.90 12.15
CA LEU A 127 10.85 16.55 12.73
C LEU A 127 9.41 16.22 13.17
N GLY A 128 8.74 17.16 13.84
CA GLY A 128 7.36 17.00 14.27
C GLY A 128 6.40 16.85 13.10
N ALA A 129 6.59 17.58 12.00
CA ALA A 129 5.80 17.44 10.78
C ALA A 129 5.97 16.06 10.13
N ALA A 130 7.20 15.55 10.06
CA ALA A 130 7.47 14.21 9.55
C ALA A 130 6.88 13.11 10.46
N ALA A 131 7.00 13.26 11.78
CA ALA A 131 6.39 12.34 12.74
C ALA A 131 4.85 12.36 12.66
N LEU A 132 4.26 13.56 12.56
CA LEU A 132 2.81 13.73 12.42
C LEU A 132 2.28 13.12 11.12
N TRP A 133 3.06 13.16 10.02
CA TRP A 133 2.69 12.48 8.77
C TRP A 133 2.51 10.98 9.00
N VAL A 134 3.51 10.33 9.60
CA VAL A 134 3.46 8.90 9.92
C VAL A 134 2.28 8.57 10.83
N ILE A 135 2.03 9.39 11.85
CA ILE A 135 0.88 9.23 12.75
C ILE A 135 -0.44 9.27 11.96
N VAL A 136 -0.60 10.24 11.08
CA VAL A 136 -1.84 10.40 10.29
C VAL A 136 -2.00 9.27 9.27
N GLU A 137 -0.92 8.82 8.61
CA GLU A 137 -0.96 7.63 7.74
C GLU A 137 -1.36 6.37 8.53
N HIS A 138 -0.79 6.17 9.71
CA HIS A 138 -1.14 5.04 10.57
C HIS A 138 -2.60 5.11 11.06
N LEU A 139 -3.08 6.28 11.46
CA LEU A 139 -4.49 6.46 11.84
C LEU A 139 -5.42 6.14 10.66
N ARG A 140 -5.07 6.55 9.44
CA ARG A 140 -5.83 6.21 8.23
C ARG A 140 -5.91 4.69 7.98
N THR A 141 -4.93 3.93 8.46
CA THR A 141 -4.92 2.46 8.36
C THR A 141 -5.93 1.81 9.32
N HIS A 142 -6.36 2.49 10.38
CA HIS A 142 -7.16 1.91 11.46
C HIS A 142 -8.51 2.56 11.68
N ILE A 143 -8.67 3.86 11.34
CA ILE A 143 -9.93 4.59 11.57
C ILE A 143 -11.03 4.01 10.68
N PHE A 144 -12.20 3.73 11.26
CA PHE A 144 -13.32 3.00 10.67
C PHE A 144 -12.87 1.59 10.25
N THR A 145 -12.87 1.32 8.95
CA THR A 145 -12.41 0.05 8.37
C THR A 145 -10.98 0.11 7.86
N GLY A 146 -10.35 1.28 7.93
CA GLY A 146 -9.01 1.55 7.40
C GLY A 146 -8.98 1.70 5.88
N PHE A 147 -8.15 2.64 5.42
CA PHE A 147 -7.82 2.80 4.00
C PHE A 147 -6.34 3.11 3.82
N PRO A 148 -5.44 2.13 4.00
CA PRO A 148 -3.99 2.31 3.87
C PRO A 148 -3.51 2.37 2.41
N TRP A 149 -4.38 2.68 1.46
CA TRP A 149 -4.05 2.79 0.05
C TRP A 149 -3.00 3.87 -0.19
N LEU A 150 -1.95 3.57 -0.97
CA LEU A 150 -0.86 4.48 -1.33
C LEU A 150 -0.30 5.28 -0.13
N PRO A 151 0.35 4.64 0.86
CA PRO A 151 1.18 5.38 1.80
C PRO A 151 2.30 6.09 1.02
N LEU A 152 2.85 7.19 1.53
CA LEU A 152 3.84 7.98 0.78
C LEU A 152 5.06 7.12 0.38
N SER A 153 5.42 6.12 1.17
CA SER A 153 6.44 5.12 0.83
C SER A 153 6.17 4.34 -0.46
N ALA A 154 4.90 4.18 -0.86
CA ALA A 154 4.53 3.50 -2.10
C ALA A 154 4.99 4.26 -3.35
N SER A 155 5.34 5.54 -3.23
CA SER A 155 5.95 6.32 -4.30
C SER A 155 7.36 5.84 -4.69
N GLN A 156 7.97 4.95 -3.90
CA GLN A 156 9.37 4.50 -4.08
C GLN A 156 9.45 3.01 -4.48
N VAL A 157 8.36 2.40 -4.94
CA VAL A 157 8.33 0.95 -5.19
C VAL A 157 9.14 0.50 -6.39
N ASP A 158 9.40 1.39 -7.34
CA ASP A 158 10.28 1.10 -8.48
C ASP A 158 11.76 1.29 -8.14
N GLU A 159 12.05 1.87 -6.96
CA GLU A 159 13.39 2.00 -6.36
C GLU A 159 13.49 1.18 -5.07
N PRO A 160 13.38 -0.16 -5.13
CA PRO A 160 13.22 -0.99 -3.94
C PRO A 160 14.39 -0.91 -2.98
N ILE A 161 15.55 -0.40 -3.40
CA ILE A 161 16.70 -0.16 -2.52
C ILE A 161 16.34 0.85 -1.43
N VAL A 162 15.57 1.90 -1.75
CA VAL A 162 15.15 2.94 -0.80
C VAL A 162 14.23 2.35 0.28
N LEU A 163 13.51 1.30 -0.06
CA LEU A 163 12.53 0.66 0.81
C LEU A 163 13.13 -0.37 1.79
N GLN A 164 14.42 -0.75 1.66
CA GLN A 164 15.00 -1.85 2.46
C GLN A 164 14.89 -1.65 3.98
N SER A 165 14.88 -0.39 4.44
CA SER A 165 14.66 -0.03 5.85
C SER A 165 13.30 -0.46 6.40
N ALA A 166 12.32 -0.73 5.52
CA ALA A 166 11.00 -1.18 5.92
C ALA A 166 11.03 -2.55 6.62
N SER A 167 12.04 -3.39 6.39
CA SER A 167 12.24 -4.64 7.14
C SER A 167 12.54 -4.42 8.63
N ILE A 168 12.91 -3.22 9.04
CA ILE A 168 13.20 -2.85 10.44
C ILE A 168 12.08 -1.97 11.00
N PHE A 169 11.69 -0.92 10.29
CA PHE A 169 10.83 0.16 10.78
C PHE A 169 9.40 0.11 10.22
N GLY A 170 9.07 -0.85 9.33
CA GLY A 170 7.92 -0.74 8.46
C GLY A 170 8.14 0.32 7.37
N SER A 171 7.25 0.38 6.39
CA SER A 171 7.30 1.40 5.31
C SER A 171 7.18 2.85 5.84
N TRP A 172 6.79 3.03 7.09
CA TRP A 172 6.64 4.30 7.79
C TRP A 172 7.88 5.17 7.81
N ILE A 173 9.07 4.57 7.92
CA ILE A 173 10.35 5.31 7.95
C ILE A 173 10.62 6.01 6.63
N VAL A 174 10.17 5.44 5.50
CA VAL A 174 10.35 6.04 4.18
C VAL A 174 9.44 7.26 4.04
N SER A 175 8.17 7.16 4.46
CA SER A 175 7.27 8.32 4.53
C SER A 175 7.84 9.43 5.41
N PHE A 176 8.38 9.09 6.59
CA PHE A 176 9.05 10.03 7.49
C PHE A 176 10.22 10.75 6.80
N ALA A 177 11.11 9.97 6.15
CA ALA A 177 12.30 10.51 5.49
C ALA A 177 11.94 11.46 4.34
N LEU A 178 10.95 11.11 3.52
CA LEU A 178 10.46 11.93 2.41
C LEU A 178 9.91 13.27 2.91
N VAL A 179 9.07 13.25 3.95
CA VAL A 179 8.52 14.49 4.52
C VAL A 179 9.62 15.35 5.14
N LEU A 180 10.52 14.75 5.92
CA LEU A 180 11.64 15.47 6.51
C LEU A 180 12.51 16.14 5.45
N LEU A 181 12.80 15.45 4.35
CA LEU A 181 13.59 15.99 3.24
C LEU A 181 12.88 17.15 2.54
N ASN A 182 11.57 17.05 2.31
CA ASN A 182 10.79 18.15 1.74
C ASN A 182 10.90 19.44 2.57
N PHE A 183 10.79 19.34 3.91
CA PHE A 183 10.96 20.50 4.79
C PHE A 183 12.41 21.00 4.82
N GLY A 184 13.38 20.10 4.76
CA GLY A 184 14.79 20.46 4.64
C GLY A 184 15.11 21.25 3.36
N ILE A 185 14.61 20.77 2.21
CA ILE A 185 14.75 21.44 0.91
C ILE A 185 14.05 22.81 0.92
N ALA A 186 12.83 22.87 1.44
CA ALA A 186 12.09 24.13 1.54
C ALA A 186 12.83 25.16 2.39
N ALA A 187 13.35 24.75 3.56
CA ALA A 187 14.15 25.61 4.44
C ALA A 187 15.43 26.10 3.75
N TYR A 188 16.10 25.23 3.00
CA TYR A 188 17.28 25.59 2.20
C TYR A 188 16.94 26.65 1.13
N LEU A 189 15.87 26.44 0.36
CA LEU A 189 15.43 27.36 -0.69
C LEU A 189 15.04 28.73 -0.11
N ILE A 190 14.31 28.77 1.01
CA ILE A 190 13.93 30.02 1.69
C ILE A 190 15.19 30.80 2.10
N ARG A 191 16.20 30.12 2.68
CA ARG A 191 17.44 30.77 3.08
C ARG A 191 18.31 31.18 1.88
N LEU A 192 18.32 30.41 0.79
CA LEU A 192 19.02 30.76 -0.44
C LEU A 192 18.47 32.06 -1.05
N VAL A 193 17.16 32.23 -1.10
CA VAL A 193 16.51 33.46 -1.54
C VAL A 193 16.85 34.61 -0.58
N GLY A 194 16.84 34.37 0.73
CA GLY A 194 17.25 35.34 1.74
C GLY A 194 18.71 35.80 1.58
N TYR A 195 19.63 34.86 1.31
CA TYR A 195 21.04 35.15 1.02
C TYR A 195 21.23 36.01 -0.22
N ALA A 196 20.52 35.68 -1.30
CA ALA A 196 20.59 36.46 -2.54
C ALA A 196 20.27 37.95 -2.33
N ARG A 197 19.45 38.27 -1.32
CA ARG A 197 19.03 39.61 -0.95
C ARG A 197 19.95 40.30 0.06
N THR A 198 20.24 39.60 1.15
CA THR A 198 20.92 40.18 2.31
C THR A 198 22.43 39.96 2.32
N ARG A 199 22.93 39.07 1.45
CA ARG A 199 24.31 38.58 1.42
C ARG A 199 24.80 37.97 2.76
N LYS A 200 23.89 37.71 3.72
CA LYS A 200 24.21 37.04 4.98
C LYS A 200 24.04 35.54 4.83
N ARG A 201 25.15 34.80 5.01
CA ARG A 201 25.13 33.34 5.03
C ARG A 201 24.51 32.86 6.35
N GLY A 202 23.57 31.91 6.27
CA GLY A 202 23.02 31.20 7.41
C GLY A 202 23.14 29.69 7.24
N VAL A 203 23.43 28.98 8.32
CA VAL A 203 23.39 27.51 8.33
C VAL A 203 21.95 27.05 8.21
N CYS A 204 21.69 25.99 7.44
CA CYS A 204 20.37 25.36 7.29
C CYS A 204 20.36 23.99 7.98
N PRO A 205 20.20 23.96 9.32
CA PRO A 205 20.31 22.71 10.08
C PRO A 205 19.24 21.71 9.70
N GLU A 206 18.06 22.13 9.26
CA GLU A 206 16.98 21.27 8.80
C GLU A 206 17.40 20.46 7.58
N PHE A 207 18.06 21.12 6.63
CA PHE A 207 18.55 20.46 5.41
C PHE A 207 19.68 19.47 5.73
N TYR A 208 20.64 19.87 6.55
CA TYR A 208 21.74 18.99 6.94
C TYR A 208 21.26 17.79 7.77
N LEU A 209 20.27 17.99 8.64
CA LEU A 209 19.65 16.90 9.38
C LEU A 209 18.97 15.91 8.43
N ALA A 210 18.16 16.40 7.50
CA ALA A 210 17.48 15.56 6.52
C ALA A 210 18.49 14.78 5.65
N LEU A 211 19.53 15.47 5.17
CA LEU A 211 20.60 14.86 4.39
C LEU A 211 21.35 13.79 5.19
N SER A 212 21.73 14.08 6.45
CA SER A 212 22.41 13.13 7.33
C SER A 212 21.54 11.90 7.61
N PHE A 213 20.25 12.09 7.79
CA PHE A 213 19.29 11.01 7.97
C PHE A 213 19.22 10.11 6.72
N ILE A 214 19.13 10.70 5.52
CA ILE A 214 19.13 9.96 4.26
C ILE A 214 20.44 9.19 4.07
N VAL A 215 21.61 9.83 4.35
CA VAL A 215 22.92 9.17 4.26
C VAL A 215 23.01 7.99 5.22
N ALA A 216 22.57 8.16 6.48
CA ALA A 216 22.57 7.07 7.47
C ALA A 216 21.68 5.90 7.03
N ILE A 217 20.47 6.19 6.51
CA ILE A 217 19.58 5.16 5.94
C ILE A 217 20.25 4.50 4.74
N SER A 218 20.82 5.25 3.81
CA SER A 218 21.44 4.69 2.60
C SER A 218 22.56 3.71 2.94
N PHE A 219 23.40 4.02 3.95
CA PHE A 219 24.42 3.09 4.41
C PHE A 219 23.83 1.79 4.99
N MET A 220 22.76 1.89 5.76
CA MET A 220 22.02 0.74 6.26
C MET A 220 21.40 -0.08 5.09
N LEU A 221 20.85 0.60 4.08
CA LEU A 221 20.23 -0.04 2.91
C LEU A 221 21.22 -0.90 2.14
N LEU A 222 22.43 -0.42 1.91
CA LEU A 222 23.50 -1.17 1.26
C LEU A 222 23.82 -2.47 2.02
N ARG A 223 23.82 -2.45 3.35
CA ARG A 223 24.02 -3.65 4.17
C ARG A 223 22.87 -4.61 4.12
N LEU A 224 21.63 -4.11 4.15
CA LEU A 224 20.42 -4.94 4.12
C LEU A 224 20.22 -5.64 2.78
N SER A 225 20.63 -5.01 1.67
CA SER A 225 20.49 -5.54 0.32
C SER A 225 21.65 -6.42 -0.15
N SER A 226 22.82 -6.34 0.51
CA SER A 226 24.03 -7.06 0.11
C SER A 226 24.03 -8.53 0.58
N GLY A 227 24.88 -9.35 -0.04
CA GLY A 227 25.19 -10.71 0.41
C GLY A 227 24.02 -11.70 0.27
N GLN A 228 23.11 -11.51 -0.68
CA GLN A 228 21.98 -12.42 -0.94
C GLN A 228 22.46 -13.83 -1.26
N GLN A 229 21.81 -14.85 -0.67
CA GLN A 229 22.10 -16.27 -0.90
C GLN A 229 20.85 -16.93 -1.48
N ARG A 230 20.66 -16.78 -2.79
CA ARG A 230 19.47 -17.28 -3.48
C ARG A 230 19.54 -18.79 -3.67
N GLU A 231 18.45 -19.46 -3.32
CA GLU A 231 18.21 -20.86 -3.63
C GLU A 231 16.87 -21.02 -4.35
N HIS A 232 16.75 -22.07 -5.16
CA HIS A 232 15.46 -22.44 -5.73
C HIS A 232 14.50 -22.84 -4.61
N ALA A 233 13.26 -22.32 -4.66
CA ALA A 233 12.24 -22.64 -3.68
C ALA A 233 11.20 -23.61 -4.25
N PHE A 234 10.54 -23.26 -5.35
CA PHE A 234 9.53 -24.08 -6.02
C PHE A 234 9.19 -23.52 -7.41
N GLN A 235 8.49 -24.33 -8.23
CA GLN A 235 7.94 -23.91 -9.51
C GLN A 235 6.42 -23.77 -9.42
N ALA A 236 5.92 -22.58 -9.78
CA ALA A 236 4.52 -22.19 -9.70
C ALA A 236 3.94 -21.92 -11.10
N ALA A 237 2.93 -22.68 -11.52
CA ALA A 237 2.09 -22.26 -12.63
C ALA A 237 1.09 -21.21 -12.15
N VAL A 238 1.05 -20.06 -12.82
CA VAL A 238 0.11 -18.99 -12.53
C VAL A 238 -0.89 -18.85 -13.66
N ILE A 239 -2.17 -18.74 -13.31
CA ILE A 239 -3.27 -18.70 -14.24
C ILE A 239 -3.95 -17.32 -14.16
N GLN A 240 -3.90 -16.58 -15.26
CA GLN A 240 -4.57 -15.30 -15.45
C GLN A 240 -5.68 -15.46 -16.49
N PRO A 241 -6.91 -15.80 -16.07
CA PRO A 241 -7.97 -16.14 -17.01
C PRO A 241 -8.60 -14.93 -17.69
N ASN A 242 -8.48 -13.73 -17.12
CA ASN A 242 -9.05 -12.48 -17.66
C ASN A 242 -10.57 -12.58 -17.88
N ILE A 243 -11.31 -13.12 -16.89
CA ILE A 243 -12.75 -13.27 -16.93
C ILE A 243 -13.39 -11.90 -16.64
N PRO A 244 -14.21 -11.36 -17.56
CA PRO A 244 -14.95 -10.12 -17.33
C PRO A 244 -15.89 -10.22 -16.12
N GLN A 245 -15.94 -9.14 -15.31
CA GLN A 245 -16.72 -9.14 -14.07
C GLN A 245 -18.22 -9.46 -14.27
N ASN A 246 -18.82 -8.99 -15.37
CA ASN A 246 -20.21 -9.22 -15.73
C ASN A 246 -20.52 -10.66 -16.18
N GLN A 247 -19.50 -11.49 -16.47
CA GLN A 247 -19.67 -12.90 -16.83
C GLN A 247 -19.42 -13.85 -15.65
N LYS A 248 -18.70 -13.39 -14.66
CA LYS A 248 -18.16 -14.22 -13.57
C LYS A 248 -19.23 -14.93 -12.73
N TRP A 249 -20.39 -14.29 -12.56
CA TRP A 249 -21.50 -14.79 -11.74
C TRP A 249 -22.75 -15.15 -12.56
N ASP A 250 -22.63 -15.13 -13.89
CA ASP A 250 -23.71 -15.49 -14.78
C ASP A 250 -23.59 -16.96 -15.17
N LEU A 251 -24.60 -17.75 -14.80
CA LEU A 251 -24.66 -19.19 -15.07
C LEU A 251 -24.52 -19.54 -16.56
N ALA A 252 -24.91 -18.62 -17.45
CA ALA A 252 -24.77 -18.81 -18.89
C ALA A 252 -23.29 -18.91 -19.32
N PHE A 253 -22.35 -18.40 -18.52
CA PHE A 253 -20.92 -18.43 -18.80
C PHE A 253 -20.15 -19.50 -18.02
N GLU A 254 -20.79 -20.21 -17.11
CA GLU A 254 -20.18 -21.25 -16.28
C GLU A 254 -19.29 -22.19 -17.07
N ARG A 255 -19.87 -22.89 -18.02
CA ARG A 255 -19.17 -23.87 -18.85
C ARG A 255 -17.95 -23.25 -19.54
N LYS A 256 -18.09 -22.04 -20.08
CA LYS A 256 -17.00 -21.32 -20.73
C LYS A 256 -15.87 -21.00 -19.76
N ILE A 257 -16.20 -20.61 -18.52
CA ILE A 257 -15.21 -20.32 -17.47
C ILE A 257 -14.43 -21.59 -17.11
N LEU A 258 -15.12 -22.71 -16.90
CA LEU A 258 -14.49 -23.99 -16.57
C LEU A 258 -13.60 -24.51 -17.70
N GLU A 259 -14.08 -24.50 -18.96
CA GLU A 259 -13.30 -24.87 -20.14
C GLU A 259 -12.03 -23.98 -20.29
N GLN A 260 -12.15 -22.69 -20.00
CA GLN A 260 -11.05 -21.75 -20.04
C GLN A 260 -9.99 -22.03 -18.97
N LEU A 261 -10.41 -22.32 -17.74
CA LEU A 261 -9.51 -22.69 -16.65
C LEU A 261 -8.79 -24.01 -16.94
N GLU A 262 -9.50 -25.00 -17.48
CA GLU A 262 -8.93 -26.27 -17.90
C GLU A 262 -7.89 -26.07 -18.99
N TRP A 263 -8.21 -25.32 -20.05
CA TRP A 263 -7.30 -25.00 -21.14
C TRP A 263 -6.03 -24.26 -20.69
N LEU A 264 -6.14 -23.36 -19.71
CA LEU A 264 -4.99 -22.64 -19.17
C LEU A 264 -4.14 -23.49 -18.21
N THR A 265 -4.75 -24.44 -17.50
CA THR A 265 -4.12 -25.22 -16.45
C THR A 265 -3.42 -26.48 -16.98
N LEU A 266 -4.09 -27.32 -17.76
CA LEU A 266 -3.57 -28.62 -18.21
C LEU A 266 -2.27 -28.54 -19.02
N PRO A 267 -2.08 -27.58 -19.93
CA PRO A 267 -0.83 -27.47 -20.70
C PRO A 267 0.41 -27.15 -19.85
N ARG A 268 0.23 -26.82 -18.56
CA ARG A 268 1.33 -26.53 -17.62
C ARG A 268 1.89 -27.78 -16.95
N LYS A 269 1.35 -28.97 -17.25
CA LYS A 269 1.88 -30.23 -16.77
C LYS A 269 3.39 -30.33 -17.04
N SER A 270 4.16 -30.50 -15.96
CA SER A 270 5.60 -30.64 -16.00
C SER A 270 6.03 -31.52 -14.82
N PRO A 271 7.03 -32.42 -14.99
CA PRO A 271 7.55 -33.23 -13.89
C PRO A 271 8.07 -32.40 -12.70
N ASN A 272 8.45 -31.15 -12.97
CA ASN A 272 9.02 -30.26 -11.96
C ASN A 272 8.02 -29.19 -11.48
N LEU A 273 6.73 -29.33 -11.82
CA LEU A 273 5.72 -28.38 -11.36
C LEU A 273 5.30 -28.70 -9.92
N ASP A 274 5.48 -27.76 -9.02
CA ASP A 274 5.19 -27.95 -7.59
C ASP A 274 3.77 -27.51 -7.20
N ALA A 275 3.19 -26.49 -7.87
CA ALA A 275 1.86 -26.01 -7.61
C ALA A 275 1.28 -25.18 -8.76
N VAL A 276 -0.04 -25.09 -8.79
CA VAL A 276 -0.81 -24.17 -9.65
C VAL A 276 -1.52 -23.14 -8.75
N PHE A 277 -1.55 -21.87 -9.18
CA PHE A 277 -2.20 -20.78 -8.45
C PHE A 277 -3.25 -20.10 -9.33
N TRP A 278 -4.48 -20.08 -8.83
CA TRP A 278 -5.62 -19.42 -9.45
C TRP A 278 -5.97 -18.14 -8.69
N PRO A 279 -6.50 -17.11 -9.39
CA PRO A 279 -6.85 -15.82 -8.78
C PRO A 279 -8.09 -15.89 -7.86
N GLU A 280 -8.45 -14.75 -7.29
CA GLU A 280 -9.59 -14.58 -6.40
C GLU A 280 -10.92 -14.97 -7.05
N THR A 281 -11.72 -15.73 -6.32
CA THR A 281 -13.12 -16.11 -6.67
C THR A 281 -13.28 -16.49 -8.14
N VAL A 282 -12.38 -17.32 -8.67
CA VAL A 282 -12.33 -17.66 -10.09
C VAL A 282 -13.40 -18.68 -10.50
N LEU A 283 -13.89 -19.46 -9.53
CA LEU A 283 -14.93 -20.47 -9.75
C LEU A 283 -16.33 -19.86 -9.66
N PRO A 284 -17.28 -20.34 -10.48
CA PRO A 284 -18.65 -19.84 -10.49
C PRO A 284 -19.50 -20.31 -9.29
N TYR A 285 -19.04 -21.36 -8.58
CA TYR A 285 -19.72 -21.93 -7.40
C TYR A 285 -18.78 -22.10 -6.22
N PRO A 286 -19.33 -22.21 -4.98
CA PRO A 286 -18.56 -22.59 -3.80
C PRO A 286 -17.97 -23.98 -3.97
N ILE A 287 -16.64 -24.08 -3.84
CA ILE A 287 -15.94 -25.35 -4.11
C ILE A 287 -16.18 -26.38 -3.00
N ASN A 288 -16.49 -25.97 -1.77
CA ASN A 288 -16.62 -26.88 -0.64
C ASN A 288 -18.05 -27.43 -0.44
N ASP A 289 -19.02 -27.00 -1.26
CA ASP A 289 -20.40 -27.45 -1.19
C ASP A 289 -20.84 -28.18 -2.50
N ASP A 290 -20.09 -28.03 -3.57
CA ASP A 290 -20.40 -28.61 -4.88
C ASP A 290 -19.55 -29.83 -5.19
N GLY A 291 -20.08 -31.02 -5.01
CA GLY A 291 -19.40 -32.29 -5.31
C GLY A 291 -18.91 -32.43 -6.77
N PRO A 292 -19.70 -32.11 -7.79
CA PRO A 292 -19.27 -32.02 -9.18
C PRO A 292 -18.09 -31.07 -9.40
N MET A 293 -18.11 -29.87 -8.79
CA MET A 293 -17.02 -28.89 -8.86
C MET A 293 -15.75 -29.40 -8.20
N GLN A 294 -15.87 -30.02 -7.01
CA GLN A 294 -14.72 -30.66 -6.35
C GLN A 294 -14.12 -31.78 -7.21
N ALA A 295 -14.96 -32.63 -7.78
CA ALA A 295 -14.51 -33.72 -8.65
C ALA A 295 -13.81 -33.20 -9.92
N TRP A 296 -14.33 -32.11 -10.52
CA TRP A 296 -13.71 -31.45 -11.67
C TRP A 296 -12.34 -30.85 -11.31
N ALA A 297 -12.26 -30.09 -10.22
CA ALA A 297 -11.01 -29.49 -9.76
C ALA A 297 -9.96 -30.56 -9.39
N THR A 298 -10.41 -31.67 -8.78
CA THR A 298 -9.54 -32.81 -8.45
C THR A 298 -8.98 -33.48 -9.71
N ARG A 299 -9.82 -33.68 -10.74
CA ARG A 299 -9.35 -34.21 -12.05
C ARG A 299 -8.30 -33.28 -12.67
N LEU A 300 -8.47 -31.95 -12.57
CA LEU A 300 -7.46 -31.01 -13.06
C LEU A 300 -6.15 -31.09 -12.27
N ALA A 301 -6.22 -31.13 -10.95
CA ALA A 301 -5.03 -31.26 -10.10
C ALA A 301 -4.28 -32.56 -10.40
N THR A 302 -5.01 -33.69 -10.58
CA THR A 302 -4.45 -34.98 -10.97
C THR A 302 -3.89 -34.93 -12.40
N GLY A 303 -4.61 -34.31 -13.33
CA GLY A 303 -4.19 -34.12 -14.71
C GLY A 303 -2.89 -33.35 -14.86
N VAL A 304 -2.71 -32.28 -14.10
CA VAL A 304 -1.50 -31.45 -14.09
C VAL A 304 -0.38 -32.05 -13.23
N GLY A 305 -0.74 -32.93 -12.27
CA GLY A 305 0.20 -33.62 -11.37
C GLY A 305 0.69 -32.74 -10.20
N ALA A 306 -0.04 -31.66 -9.85
CA ALA A 306 0.35 -30.72 -8.80
C ALA A 306 -0.89 -30.16 -8.07
N PRO A 307 -0.78 -29.78 -6.78
CA PRO A 307 -1.87 -29.14 -6.06
C PRO A 307 -2.24 -27.79 -6.69
N ILE A 308 -3.55 -27.48 -6.68
CA ILE A 308 -4.09 -26.19 -7.11
C ILE A 308 -4.48 -25.38 -5.89
N PHE A 309 -3.94 -24.17 -5.76
CA PHE A 309 -4.39 -23.15 -4.80
C PHE A 309 -5.40 -22.25 -5.51
N ALA A 310 -6.67 -22.39 -5.16
CA ALA A 310 -7.78 -21.77 -5.87
C ALA A 310 -8.47 -20.71 -5.01
N GLY A 311 -8.52 -19.46 -5.49
CA GLY A 311 -9.42 -18.45 -4.94
C GLY A 311 -10.86 -18.78 -5.34
N ALA A 312 -11.72 -19.05 -4.36
CA ALA A 312 -13.13 -19.41 -4.57
C ALA A 312 -14.01 -18.95 -3.42
N MET A 313 -15.32 -18.88 -3.68
CA MET A 313 -16.28 -18.77 -2.57
C MET A 313 -16.33 -20.08 -1.79
N GLY A 314 -16.46 -19.95 -0.48
CA GLY A 314 -16.73 -21.06 0.44
C GLY A 314 -18.02 -20.82 1.20
N ILE A 315 -18.64 -21.91 1.65
CA ILE A 315 -19.86 -21.89 2.45
C ILE A 315 -19.63 -22.73 3.71
N GLU A 316 -20.14 -22.24 4.84
CA GLU A 316 -20.22 -22.98 6.11
C GLU A 316 -21.65 -22.91 6.63
N GLY A 317 -22.01 -23.81 7.57
CA GLY A 317 -23.32 -23.83 8.21
C GLY A 317 -24.27 -24.89 7.66
N GLU A 318 -25.51 -24.91 8.20
CA GLU A 318 -26.57 -25.83 7.81
C GLU A 318 -27.53 -25.18 6.80
N GLU A 319 -28.28 -26.00 6.08
CA GLU A 319 -29.31 -25.53 5.14
C GLU A 319 -30.29 -24.56 5.81
N GLY A 320 -30.38 -23.33 5.31
CA GLY A 320 -31.17 -22.23 5.88
C GLY A 320 -30.40 -21.22 6.71
N ALA A 321 -29.11 -21.48 7.05
CA ALA A 321 -28.22 -20.58 7.77
C ALA A 321 -26.81 -20.59 7.17
N LEU A 322 -26.69 -20.52 5.85
CA LEU A 322 -25.42 -20.58 5.14
C LEU A 322 -24.62 -19.29 5.32
N GLU A 323 -23.38 -19.43 5.71
CA GLU A 323 -22.38 -18.39 5.85
C GLU A 323 -21.41 -18.42 4.68
N TRP A 324 -21.20 -17.27 4.02
CA TRP A 324 -20.38 -17.15 2.83
C TRP A 324 -19.03 -16.54 3.13
N TYR A 325 -17.97 -17.12 2.56
CA TYR A 325 -16.59 -16.69 2.74
C TYR A 325 -15.88 -16.55 1.40
N ASN A 326 -15.09 -15.48 1.23
CA ASN A 326 -14.11 -15.37 0.14
C ASN A 326 -12.84 -16.07 0.58
N SER A 327 -12.41 -17.12 -0.11
CA SER A 327 -11.43 -18.07 0.44
C SER A 327 -10.39 -18.53 -0.58
N VAL A 328 -9.27 -19.03 -0.07
CA VAL A 328 -8.27 -19.79 -0.84
C VAL A 328 -8.30 -21.24 -0.36
N PHE A 329 -8.60 -22.13 -1.27
CA PHE A 329 -8.63 -23.57 -1.06
C PHE A 329 -7.42 -24.24 -1.70
N GLN A 330 -7.04 -25.41 -1.18
CA GLN A 330 -6.06 -26.28 -1.80
C GLN A 330 -6.75 -27.55 -2.32
N VAL A 331 -6.64 -27.83 -3.62
CA VAL A 331 -7.10 -29.07 -4.24
C VAL A 331 -5.89 -29.93 -4.56
N ARG A 332 -5.82 -31.14 -4.02
CA ARG A 332 -4.69 -32.05 -4.17
C ARG A 332 -4.96 -33.12 -5.23
N PRO A 333 -3.94 -33.51 -6.00
CA PRO A 333 -4.06 -34.66 -6.87
C PRO A 333 -4.60 -35.89 -6.12
N GLU A 334 -5.55 -36.60 -6.70
CA GLU A 334 -6.15 -37.84 -6.19
C GLU A 334 -6.92 -37.75 -4.86
N TYR A 335 -6.54 -36.81 -3.97
CA TYR A 335 -7.14 -36.64 -2.63
C TYR A 335 -8.26 -35.62 -2.58
N GLY A 336 -8.35 -34.73 -3.58
CA GLY A 336 -9.39 -33.70 -3.65
C GLY A 336 -9.14 -32.49 -2.74
N LEU A 337 -10.21 -31.93 -2.24
CA LEU A 337 -10.18 -30.71 -1.44
C LEU A 337 -9.50 -30.96 -0.09
N PHE A 338 -8.47 -30.14 0.21
CA PHE A 338 -7.82 -30.18 1.50
C PHE A 338 -8.74 -29.54 2.57
N PRO A 339 -8.84 -30.14 3.78
CA PRO A 339 -9.84 -29.71 4.77
C PRO A 339 -9.59 -28.33 5.38
N LEU A 340 -8.36 -27.80 5.28
CA LEU A 340 -8.03 -26.46 5.73
C LEU A 340 -8.04 -25.51 4.54
N TYR A 341 -8.57 -24.29 4.75
CA TYR A 341 -8.57 -23.20 3.78
C TYR A 341 -8.41 -21.86 4.49
N TYR A 342 -7.98 -20.86 3.75
CA TYR A 342 -7.87 -19.48 4.22
C TYR A 342 -9.11 -18.71 3.82
N SER A 343 -9.74 -18.02 4.76
CA SER A 343 -10.84 -17.09 4.48
C SER A 343 -10.39 -15.66 4.72
N LYS A 344 -10.80 -14.76 3.82
CA LYS A 344 -10.50 -13.33 3.84
C LYS A 344 -10.89 -12.72 5.18
N GLN A 345 -9.93 -12.08 5.86
CA GLN A 345 -10.11 -11.51 7.20
C GLN A 345 -10.55 -10.05 7.13
N HIS A 346 -10.06 -9.31 6.14
CA HIS A 346 -10.39 -7.89 5.96
C HIS A 346 -11.22 -7.67 4.70
N LEU A 347 -12.52 -7.49 4.91
CA LEU A 347 -13.48 -7.34 3.84
C LEU A 347 -13.51 -5.92 3.28
N VAL A 348 -13.85 -5.80 1.99
CA VAL A 348 -14.00 -4.50 1.32
C VAL A 348 -15.36 -3.89 1.69
N PRO A 349 -15.37 -2.72 2.37
CA PRO A 349 -16.62 -2.02 2.67
C PRO A 349 -17.39 -1.70 1.38
N PHE A 350 -18.70 -1.86 1.40
CA PHE A 350 -19.62 -1.65 0.28
C PHE A 350 -19.37 -2.55 -0.95
N GLY A 351 -18.40 -3.44 -0.90
CA GLY A 351 -18.14 -4.44 -1.93
C GLY A 351 -18.44 -5.85 -1.46
N GLU A 352 -18.19 -6.15 -0.19
CA GLU A 352 -18.37 -7.48 0.41
C GLU A 352 -19.32 -7.46 1.61
N TYR A 353 -19.54 -6.30 2.22
CA TYR A 353 -20.52 -6.07 3.29
C TYR A 353 -20.92 -4.58 3.34
N ILE A 354 -22.05 -4.28 3.97
CA ILE A 354 -22.50 -2.89 4.19
C ILE A 354 -22.18 -2.48 5.63
N PRO A 355 -21.22 -1.55 5.85
CA PRO A 355 -20.92 -1.04 7.18
C PRO A 355 -22.15 -0.40 7.82
N LEU A 356 -22.39 -0.71 9.12
CA LEU A 356 -23.51 -0.14 9.89
C LEU A 356 -24.88 -0.31 9.23
N ARG A 357 -25.10 -1.43 8.54
CA ARG A 357 -26.36 -1.79 7.83
C ARG A 357 -27.61 -1.53 8.71
N SER A 358 -27.54 -1.88 9.99
CA SER A 358 -28.64 -1.69 10.94
C SER A 358 -28.99 -0.21 11.20
N PHE A 359 -28.03 0.71 11.05
CA PHE A 359 -28.25 2.15 11.22
C PHE A 359 -28.72 2.84 9.93
N TRP A 360 -28.35 2.28 8.76
CA TRP A 360 -28.70 2.86 7.44
C TRP A 360 -29.31 1.82 6.50
N PRO A 361 -30.53 1.32 6.79
CA PRO A 361 -31.18 0.26 5.96
C PRO A 361 -31.39 0.68 4.49
N TRP A 362 -31.50 1.97 4.21
CA TRP A 362 -31.66 2.49 2.86
C TRP A 362 -30.45 2.25 1.96
N MET A 363 -29.27 2.00 2.54
CA MET A 363 -28.06 1.71 1.77
C MET A 363 -28.15 0.40 0.97
N GLU A 364 -28.97 -0.56 1.40
CA GLU A 364 -29.25 -1.79 0.64
C GLU A 364 -29.84 -1.52 -0.75
N LYS A 365 -30.55 -0.40 -0.90
CA LYS A 365 -31.12 0.02 -2.19
C LYS A 365 -30.09 0.67 -3.12
N VAL A 366 -28.96 1.11 -2.58
CA VAL A 366 -27.92 1.84 -3.32
C VAL A 366 -26.73 0.95 -3.61
N VAL A 367 -26.43 0.01 -2.72
CA VAL A 367 -25.29 -0.90 -2.81
C VAL A 367 -25.79 -2.27 -3.27
N PRO A 368 -25.45 -2.73 -4.49
CA PRO A 368 -25.97 -3.98 -5.04
C PRO A 368 -25.21 -5.21 -4.49
N ILE A 369 -25.32 -5.47 -3.18
CA ILE A 369 -24.75 -6.66 -2.54
C ILE A 369 -25.89 -7.61 -2.17
N ASN A 370 -25.84 -8.85 -2.65
CA ASN A 370 -26.83 -9.90 -2.37
C ASN A 370 -26.53 -10.68 -1.07
N GLY A 371 -26.17 -10.00 0.01
CA GLY A 371 -25.78 -10.59 1.28
C GLY A 371 -24.38 -10.21 1.70
N ASP A 372 -24.08 -10.31 3.00
CA ASP A 372 -22.75 -10.04 3.53
C ASP A 372 -21.89 -11.30 3.47
N ILE A 373 -20.66 -11.14 3.02
CA ILE A 373 -19.60 -12.13 3.20
C ILE A 373 -19.10 -12.01 4.63
N LEU A 374 -18.74 -13.12 5.26
CA LEU A 374 -18.20 -13.12 6.62
C LEU A 374 -16.67 -13.12 6.62
N PRO A 375 -16.05 -12.42 7.57
CA PRO A 375 -14.60 -12.40 7.69
C PRO A 375 -14.05 -13.68 8.33
N GLY A 376 -12.90 -14.16 7.82
CA GLY A 376 -12.10 -15.19 8.46
C GLY A 376 -11.56 -14.73 9.82
N LYS A 377 -11.37 -15.67 10.74
CA LYS A 377 -11.02 -15.36 12.15
C LYS A 377 -9.51 -15.18 12.39
N LYS A 378 -8.67 -15.85 11.61
CA LYS A 378 -7.20 -15.86 11.79
C LYS A 378 -6.48 -16.28 10.50
N PRO A 379 -5.19 -15.97 10.35
CA PRO A 379 -4.41 -16.51 9.25
C PRO A 379 -4.37 -18.04 9.31
N GLN A 380 -4.76 -18.68 8.22
CA GLN A 380 -4.66 -20.13 8.04
C GLN A 380 -3.62 -20.41 6.97
N LEU A 381 -2.50 -21.02 7.35
CA LEU A 381 -1.45 -21.38 6.41
C LEU A 381 -1.77 -22.71 5.73
N LEU A 382 -1.57 -22.76 4.42
CA LEU A 382 -1.77 -23.96 3.62
C LEU A 382 -0.41 -24.62 3.32
N PRO A 383 -0.28 -25.96 3.48
CA PRO A 383 0.99 -26.64 3.23
C PRO A 383 1.23 -26.81 1.73
N LEU A 384 2.45 -26.54 1.28
CA LEU A 384 2.97 -26.93 -0.03
C LEU A 384 4.10 -27.95 0.19
N ASN A 385 3.77 -29.22 0.05
CA ASN A 385 4.72 -30.31 0.21
C ASN A 385 5.54 -30.48 -1.07
N LEU A 386 6.84 -30.37 -0.95
CA LEU A 386 7.83 -30.62 -1.99
C LEU A 386 8.54 -31.94 -1.66
N GLU A 387 9.30 -32.49 -2.61
CA GLU A 387 9.99 -33.77 -2.45
C GLU A 387 10.86 -33.84 -1.18
N ASN A 388 11.63 -32.77 -0.88
CA ASN A 388 12.60 -32.74 0.21
C ASN A 388 12.26 -31.74 1.34
N THR A 389 11.15 -30.98 1.23
CA THR A 389 10.78 -29.96 2.21
C THR A 389 9.30 -29.65 2.13
N SER A 390 8.76 -29.00 3.15
CA SER A 390 7.42 -28.47 3.12
C SER A 390 7.45 -26.95 3.34
N LEU A 391 6.79 -26.21 2.45
CA LEU A 391 6.60 -24.77 2.57
C LEU A 391 5.20 -24.50 3.12
N ARG A 392 5.03 -23.35 3.76
CA ARG A 392 3.73 -22.86 4.23
C ARG A 392 3.33 -21.62 3.45
N VAL A 393 2.18 -21.68 2.81
CA VAL A 393 1.61 -20.59 2.00
C VAL A 393 0.82 -19.68 2.93
N GLY A 394 1.22 -18.43 3.05
CA GLY A 394 0.44 -17.37 3.68
C GLY A 394 -0.42 -16.68 2.62
N SER A 395 -1.73 -16.92 2.64
CA SER A 395 -2.64 -16.33 1.67
C SER A 395 -3.09 -14.93 2.10
N LEU A 396 -3.26 -14.03 1.13
CA LEU A 396 -3.91 -12.74 1.25
C LEU A 396 -4.86 -12.59 0.06
N ILE A 397 -6.06 -12.09 0.29
CA ILE A 397 -7.06 -11.96 -0.77
C ILE A 397 -7.27 -10.49 -1.11
N CYS A 398 -6.88 -10.11 -2.33
CA CYS A 398 -7.16 -8.81 -2.95
C CYS A 398 -6.71 -7.64 -2.04
N PHE A 399 -7.67 -6.87 -1.51
CA PHE A 399 -7.45 -5.69 -0.67
C PHE A 399 -6.62 -5.96 0.61
N GLU A 400 -6.46 -7.21 1.01
CA GLU A 400 -5.74 -7.54 2.25
C GLU A 400 -4.24 -7.22 2.20
N ASP A 401 -3.60 -7.28 1.04
CA ASP A 401 -2.16 -6.98 0.93
C ASP A 401 -1.84 -5.49 1.13
N VAL A 402 -2.86 -4.61 1.16
CA VAL A 402 -2.64 -3.21 1.53
C VAL A 402 -2.42 -3.03 3.03
N PHE A 403 -2.87 -3.99 3.87
CA PHE A 403 -2.73 -3.97 5.32
C PHE A 403 -1.44 -4.67 5.77
N PRO A 404 -0.45 -3.92 6.29
CA PRO A 404 0.83 -4.51 6.72
C PRO A 404 0.67 -5.58 7.81
N SER A 405 -0.33 -5.43 8.70
CA SER A 405 -0.59 -6.37 9.80
C SER A 405 -0.90 -7.77 9.32
N LEU A 406 -1.71 -7.95 8.26
CA LEU A 406 -2.13 -9.26 7.78
C LEU A 406 -0.96 -10.07 7.21
N ALA A 407 -0.10 -9.44 6.39
CA ALA A 407 1.11 -10.07 5.90
C ALA A 407 2.08 -10.43 7.05
N ARG A 408 2.22 -9.53 8.03
CA ARG A 408 3.04 -9.74 9.22
C ARG A 408 2.55 -10.92 10.07
N GLU A 409 1.25 -11.00 10.31
CA GLU A 409 0.64 -12.10 11.06
C GLU A 409 0.84 -13.44 10.37
N SER A 410 0.61 -13.51 9.05
CA SER A 410 0.88 -14.72 8.27
C SER A 410 2.34 -15.19 8.41
N VAL A 411 3.30 -14.25 8.41
CA VAL A 411 4.72 -14.59 8.56
C VAL A 411 5.07 -14.99 10.00
N LYS A 412 4.45 -14.40 11.02
CA LYS A 412 4.58 -14.83 12.42
C LYS A 412 4.09 -16.26 12.64
N GLU A 413 2.99 -16.65 11.96
CA GLU A 413 2.50 -18.03 11.96
C GLU A 413 3.41 -18.97 11.14
N GLY A 414 4.42 -18.44 10.46
CA GLY A 414 5.48 -19.17 9.76
C GLY A 414 5.30 -19.32 8.28
N ALA A 415 4.61 -18.41 7.59
CA ALA A 415 4.55 -18.41 6.14
C ALA A 415 5.94 -18.37 5.50
N SER A 416 6.18 -19.27 4.55
CA SER A 416 7.43 -19.35 3.78
C SER A 416 7.46 -18.36 2.62
N PHE A 417 6.29 -18.07 2.06
CA PHE A 417 6.02 -17.04 1.05
C PHE A 417 4.57 -16.56 1.18
N LEU A 418 4.26 -15.44 0.56
CA LEU A 418 2.92 -14.90 0.52
C LEU A 418 2.29 -15.16 -0.85
N PHE A 419 1.06 -15.65 -0.86
CA PHE A 419 0.22 -15.78 -2.06
C PHE A 419 -0.88 -14.71 -2.02
N VAL A 420 -0.92 -13.83 -3.02
CA VAL A 420 -1.96 -12.80 -3.14
C VAL A 420 -2.88 -13.17 -4.30
N ALA A 421 -4.07 -13.67 -3.98
CA ALA A 421 -5.14 -13.94 -4.94
C ALA A 421 -5.97 -12.67 -5.16
N THR A 422 -6.15 -12.20 -6.40
CA THR A 422 -6.79 -10.89 -6.64
C THR A 422 -7.69 -10.87 -7.89
N ASN A 423 -8.68 -9.98 -7.87
CA ASN A 423 -9.56 -9.71 -9.00
C ASN A 423 -9.71 -8.19 -9.17
N SER A 424 -9.05 -7.64 -10.19
CA SER A 424 -9.10 -6.20 -10.50
C SER A 424 -10.17 -5.83 -11.53
N ALA A 425 -10.99 -6.78 -12.01
CA ALA A 425 -12.01 -6.56 -13.05
C ALA A 425 -13.06 -5.49 -12.66
N TRP A 426 -13.22 -5.25 -11.37
CA TRP A 426 -14.07 -4.18 -10.83
C TRP A 426 -13.61 -2.77 -11.22
N TYR A 427 -12.32 -2.59 -11.48
CA TYR A 427 -11.69 -1.28 -11.65
C TYR A 427 -11.35 -0.97 -13.12
N GLY A 428 -11.71 -1.88 -14.04
CA GLY A 428 -11.42 -1.74 -15.46
C GLY A 428 -9.91 -1.62 -15.76
N LYS A 429 -9.58 -1.26 -16.99
CA LYS A 429 -8.21 -1.00 -17.41
C LYS A 429 -7.74 0.35 -16.87
N SER A 430 -7.20 0.37 -15.67
CA SER A 430 -6.86 1.60 -14.94
C SER A 430 -5.55 1.47 -14.16
N GLY A 431 -5.13 2.55 -13.49
CA GLY A 431 -3.97 2.57 -12.60
C GLY A 431 -4.11 1.71 -11.32
N ALA A 432 -5.31 1.21 -11.02
CA ALA A 432 -5.55 0.40 -9.81
C ALA A 432 -4.62 -0.82 -9.70
N ALA A 433 -4.38 -1.52 -10.80
CA ALA A 433 -3.51 -2.71 -10.82
C ALA A 433 -2.05 -2.37 -10.47
N ALA A 434 -1.51 -1.27 -10.99
CA ALA A 434 -0.16 -0.80 -10.69
C ALA A 434 -0.06 -0.30 -9.23
N GLN A 435 -1.06 0.46 -8.76
CA GLN A 435 -1.14 0.89 -7.37
C GLN A 435 -1.20 -0.30 -6.41
N HIS A 436 -1.95 -1.33 -6.75
CA HIS A 436 -2.10 -2.54 -5.94
C HIS A 436 -0.80 -3.37 -5.93
N LYS A 437 -0.08 -3.49 -7.09
CA LYS A 437 1.28 -4.10 -7.16
C LYS A 437 2.22 -3.46 -6.14
N ALA A 438 2.14 -2.14 -5.98
CA ALA A 438 3.02 -1.40 -5.06
C ALA A 438 2.92 -1.91 -3.61
N HIS A 439 1.73 -2.30 -3.16
CA HIS A 439 1.55 -2.88 -1.82
C HIS A 439 2.23 -4.24 -1.68
N SER A 440 2.12 -5.11 -2.69
CA SER A 440 2.82 -6.40 -2.70
C SER A 440 4.34 -6.23 -2.60
N VAL A 441 4.92 -5.19 -3.25
CA VAL A 441 6.35 -4.84 -3.12
C VAL A 441 6.70 -4.48 -1.67
N LEU A 442 5.88 -3.62 -1.03
CA LEU A 442 6.08 -3.26 0.38
C LEU A 442 6.00 -4.48 1.30
N ARG A 443 5.02 -5.36 1.12
CA ARG A 443 4.87 -6.60 1.92
C ARG A 443 6.09 -7.51 1.76
N ALA A 444 6.62 -7.67 0.56
CA ALA A 444 7.80 -8.49 0.33
C ALA A 444 9.02 -7.99 1.14
N ILE A 445 9.27 -6.68 1.11
CA ILE A 445 10.41 -6.05 1.81
C ILE A 445 10.22 -6.09 3.34
N GLU A 446 9.04 -5.72 3.81
CA GLU A 446 8.72 -5.68 5.25
C GLU A 446 8.86 -7.04 5.92
N THR A 447 8.44 -8.09 5.23
CA THR A 447 8.40 -9.45 5.78
C THR A 447 9.59 -10.33 5.40
N ARG A 448 10.38 -9.92 4.41
CA ARG A 448 11.43 -10.75 3.79
C ARG A 448 10.88 -12.12 3.35
N ARG A 449 9.72 -12.07 2.69
CA ARG A 449 9.12 -13.23 2.03
C ARG A 449 8.85 -12.92 0.57
N PRO A 450 9.12 -13.87 -0.35
CA PRO A 450 8.66 -13.71 -1.72
C PRO A 450 7.14 -13.56 -1.74
N VAL A 451 6.64 -12.72 -2.65
CA VAL A 451 5.21 -12.55 -2.90
C VAL A 451 4.88 -13.06 -4.29
N LEU A 452 4.00 -14.04 -4.37
CA LEU A 452 3.39 -14.51 -5.61
C LEU A 452 2.00 -13.92 -5.70
N ARG A 453 1.81 -12.94 -6.59
CA ARG A 453 0.53 -12.32 -6.85
C ARG A 453 -0.08 -12.89 -8.13
N VAL A 454 -1.33 -13.36 -8.05
CA VAL A 454 -2.06 -13.89 -9.20
C VAL A 454 -3.39 -13.16 -9.33
N GLY A 455 -3.52 -12.43 -10.43
CA GLY A 455 -4.70 -11.65 -10.77
C GLY A 455 -5.58 -12.35 -11.79
N ASN A 456 -6.89 -12.11 -11.68
CA ASN A 456 -7.82 -12.52 -12.76
C ASN A 456 -7.47 -11.78 -14.06
N ASP A 457 -7.23 -10.45 -13.99
CA ASP A 457 -7.07 -9.56 -15.13
C ASP A 457 -6.03 -8.45 -14.94
N GLY A 458 -5.73 -8.09 -13.69
CA GLY A 458 -4.78 -7.05 -13.33
C GLY A 458 -3.32 -7.50 -13.46
N TRP A 459 -2.50 -7.18 -12.47
CA TRP A 459 -1.09 -7.57 -12.48
C TRP A 459 -0.88 -8.94 -11.83
N THR A 460 -0.23 -9.85 -12.57
CA THR A 460 0.23 -11.16 -12.11
C THR A 460 1.74 -11.21 -12.19
N GLY A 461 2.41 -11.64 -11.12
CA GLY A 461 3.86 -11.74 -11.09
C GLY A 461 4.39 -12.20 -9.75
N TRP A 462 5.71 -12.39 -9.66
CA TRP A 462 6.35 -12.64 -8.38
C TRP A 462 7.45 -11.64 -8.06
N ILE A 463 7.51 -11.28 -6.79
CA ILE A 463 8.36 -10.27 -6.21
C ILE A 463 9.24 -10.97 -5.18
N ASP A 464 10.53 -10.72 -5.23
CA ASP A 464 11.45 -11.29 -4.25
C ASP A 464 11.43 -10.55 -2.90
N GLU A 465 12.13 -11.08 -1.92
CA GLU A 465 12.21 -10.56 -0.54
C GLU A 465 12.80 -9.15 -0.43
N TYR A 466 13.34 -8.64 -1.53
CA TYR A 466 13.95 -7.31 -1.63
C TYR A 466 13.09 -6.34 -2.45
N GLY A 467 11.88 -6.77 -2.86
CA GLY A 467 10.94 -5.95 -3.60
C GLY A 467 11.18 -5.92 -5.11
N SER A 468 12.16 -6.68 -5.62
CA SER A 468 12.40 -6.72 -7.06
C SER A 468 11.38 -7.62 -7.75
N VAL A 469 10.67 -7.06 -8.73
CA VAL A 469 9.82 -7.84 -9.64
C VAL A 469 10.72 -8.74 -10.51
N ARG A 470 10.54 -10.04 -10.41
CA ARG A 470 11.38 -11.02 -11.11
C ARG A 470 10.77 -11.49 -12.42
N ASN A 471 9.49 -11.77 -12.40
CA ASN A 471 8.71 -12.10 -13.59
C ASN A 471 7.29 -11.57 -13.43
N SER A 472 6.65 -11.25 -14.54
CA SER A 472 5.24 -10.86 -14.58
C SER A 472 4.59 -11.24 -15.89
N LEU A 473 3.26 -11.29 -15.90
CA LEU A 473 2.43 -11.36 -17.09
C LEU A 473 1.94 -9.96 -17.44
N ASP A 474 1.65 -9.74 -18.71
CA ASP A 474 0.98 -8.52 -19.15
C ASP A 474 -0.45 -8.49 -18.58
N PRO A 475 -0.89 -7.36 -18.01
CA PRO A 475 -2.23 -7.24 -17.47
C PRO A 475 -3.30 -7.24 -18.58
N TRP A 476 -4.54 -7.58 -18.22
CA TRP A 476 -5.73 -7.55 -19.06
C TRP A 476 -5.70 -8.47 -20.29
N ILE A 477 -4.85 -9.46 -20.28
CA ILE A 477 -4.84 -10.53 -21.29
C ILE A 477 -5.04 -11.88 -20.62
N GLN A 478 -5.63 -12.83 -21.34
CA GLN A 478 -5.66 -14.22 -20.93
C GLN A 478 -4.27 -14.83 -21.10
N SER A 479 -3.67 -15.30 -20.02
CA SER A 479 -2.29 -15.81 -20.04
C SER A 479 -2.02 -16.80 -18.92
N THR A 480 -0.99 -17.61 -19.12
CA THR A 480 -0.48 -18.56 -18.11
C THR A 480 1.00 -18.82 -18.34
N THR A 481 1.75 -18.98 -17.26
CA THR A 481 3.18 -19.30 -17.31
C THR A 481 3.62 -20.06 -16.06
N VAL A 482 4.85 -20.58 -16.09
CA VAL A 482 5.49 -21.19 -14.92
C VAL A 482 6.61 -20.27 -14.44
N PHE A 483 6.49 -19.79 -13.20
CA PHE A 483 7.55 -19.05 -12.52
C PHE A 483 8.45 -19.97 -11.71
N LYS A 484 9.76 -19.77 -11.84
CA LYS A 484 10.76 -20.41 -10.98
C LYS A 484 11.01 -19.51 -9.78
N ILE A 485 10.32 -19.77 -8.68
CA ILE A 485 10.42 -18.96 -7.47
C ILE A 485 11.74 -19.31 -6.75
N SER A 486 12.49 -18.29 -6.40
CA SER A 486 13.67 -18.41 -5.53
C SER A 486 13.45 -17.66 -4.23
N ARG A 487 14.21 -18.03 -3.19
CA ARG A 487 14.21 -17.35 -1.89
C ARG A 487 15.64 -17.11 -1.42
N ASP A 488 15.81 -16.15 -0.54
CA ASP A 488 17.09 -15.93 0.13
C ASP A 488 17.21 -16.83 1.37
N ARG A 489 18.16 -17.77 1.33
CA ARG A 489 18.43 -18.73 2.41
C ARG A 489 18.63 -18.07 3.77
N ARG A 490 19.12 -16.84 3.81
CA ARG A 490 19.36 -16.09 5.05
C ARG A 490 18.07 -15.80 5.82
N TRP A 491 16.91 -15.74 5.14
CA TRP A 491 15.61 -15.44 5.72
C TRP A 491 14.74 -16.66 5.98
N VAL A 492 15.21 -17.85 5.64
CA VAL A 492 14.49 -19.10 5.93
C VAL A 492 14.38 -19.29 7.44
N GLY A 493 13.16 -19.40 7.95
CA GLY A 493 12.86 -19.55 9.38
C GLY A 493 13.18 -18.33 10.25
N LYS A 494 13.52 -17.19 9.64
CA LYS A 494 13.80 -15.95 10.37
C LYS A 494 12.72 -14.91 10.11
N GLU A 495 12.49 -14.06 11.08
CA GLU A 495 11.60 -12.91 11.00
C GLU A 495 12.39 -11.61 10.94
N THR A 496 11.85 -10.61 10.24
CA THR A 496 12.40 -9.26 10.26
C THR A 496 12.12 -8.60 11.61
N PHE A 497 12.85 -7.51 11.92
CA PHE A 497 12.57 -6.74 13.12
C PHE A 497 11.14 -6.17 13.10
N TYR A 498 10.69 -5.72 11.92
CA TYR A 498 9.32 -5.23 11.75
C TYR A 498 8.28 -6.33 11.98
N VAL A 499 8.49 -7.56 11.49
CA VAL A 499 7.58 -8.69 11.76
C VAL A 499 7.46 -8.94 13.26
N LYS A 500 8.57 -8.94 13.99
CA LYS A 500 8.59 -9.20 15.44
C LYS A 500 7.92 -8.09 16.26
N HIS A 501 8.21 -6.83 15.95
CA HIS A 501 7.86 -5.69 16.81
C HIS A 501 6.73 -4.81 16.26
N GLY A 502 6.28 -5.05 15.02
CA GLY A 502 5.17 -4.31 14.40
C GLY A 502 5.45 -2.83 14.21
N ASP A 503 4.45 -2.02 14.47
CA ASP A 503 4.47 -0.59 14.20
C ASP A 503 5.20 0.23 15.29
N TRP A 504 6.28 -0.33 15.86
CA TRP A 504 7.07 0.29 16.91
C TRP A 504 7.60 1.69 16.52
N PHE A 505 7.93 1.90 15.23
CA PHE A 505 8.39 3.20 14.74
C PHE A 505 7.28 4.26 14.79
N VAL A 506 6.03 3.88 14.61
CA VAL A 506 4.89 4.78 14.77
C VAL A 506 4.81 5.29 16.21
N TRP A 507 5.02 4.41 17.21
CA TRP A 507 5.08 4.81 18.62
C TRP A 507 6.26 5.76 18.90
N THR A 508 7.40 5.52 18.23
CA THR A 508 8.53 6.46 18.27
C THR A 508 8.14 7.83 17.68
N CYS A 509 7.36 7.85 16.58
CA CYS A 509 6.84 9.10 16.02
C CYS A 509 5.89 9.84 16.99
N TRP A 510 5.03 9.13 17.73
CA TRP A 510 4.19 9.72 18.76
C TRP A 510 5.03 10.39 19.86
N LEU A 511 6.06 9.70 20.36
CA LEU A 511 6.99 10.24 21.35
C LEU A 511 7.75 11.45 20.81
N LEU A 512 8.25 11.36 19.58
CA LEU A 512 8.98 12.45 18.91
C LEU A 512 8.08 13.68 18.72
N PHE A 513 6.84 13.48 18.28
CA PHE A 513 5.87 14.54 18.13
C PHE A 513 5.59 15.24 19.48
N GLY A 514 5.33 14.46 20.54
CA GLY A 514 5.16 14.97 21.89
C GLY A 514 6.37 15.76 22.40
N LEU A 515 7.59 15.27 22.13
CA LEU A 515 8.83 15.97 22.46
C LEU A 515 8.96 17.29 21.69
N CYS A 516 8.65 17.30 20.40
CA CYS A 516 8.65 18.54 19.59
C CYS A 516 7.62 19.55 20.12
N LEU A 517 6.46 19.10 20.60
CA LEU A 517 5.46 19.95 21.26
C LEU A 517 5.98 20.56 22.58
N TRP A 518 6.73 19.80 23.33
CA TRP A 518 7.30 20.24 24.61
C TRP A 518 8.46 21.21 24.41
N ILE A 519 9.34 20.95 23.44
CA ILE A 519 10.52 21.78 23.15
C ILE A 519 10.12 23.11 22.49
N ALA A 520 9.13 23.14 21.62
CA ALA A 520 8.73 24.33 20.87
C ALA A 520 8.44 25.58 21.74
N PRO A 521 7.79 25.50 22.91
CA PRO A 521 7.56 26.65 23.80
C PRO A 521 8.76 27.10 24.62
N ILE A 522 9.73 26.22 24.90
CA ILE A 522 10.88 26.51 25.80
C ILE A 522 11.80 27.59 25.21
N PHE A 523 11.83 27.72 23.89
CA PHE A 523 12.62 28.70 23.16
C PHE A 523 11.88 30.02 22.88
N VAL A 524 10.70 30.24 23.47
CA VAL A 524 10.05 31.55 23.49
C VAL A 524 10.80 32.47 24.44
N ASP A 525 11.53 33.41 23.86
CA ASP A 525 12.40 34.35 24.58
C ASP A 525 11.63 35.13 25.65
N LYS A 526 12.12 35.14 26.90
CA LYS A 526 11.59 35.95 28.02
C LYS A 526 11.74 37.46 27.81
N LYS A 527 12.26 37.93 26.68
CA LYS A 527 12.54 39.34 26.38
C LYS A 527 11.38 40.17 25.87
N THR A 528 10.20 39.58 25.66
CA THR A 528 9.00 40.33 25.22
C THR A 528 7.92 40.48 26.30
N ALA A 529 8.26 40.28 27.57
CA ALA A 529 7.37 40.41 28.71
C ALA A 529 7.76 41.59 29.63
N THR A 530 8.32 42.67 29.06
CA THR A 530 8.44 43.97 29.72
C THR A 530 7.93 45.09 28.81
#